data_3da433bad36be8a5749f44170843239f
#
_entry.id   3da433bad36be8a5749f44170843239f
#
_cell.length_a   1.000
_cell.length_b   1.000
_cell.length_c   1.000
_cell.angle_alpha   90.00
_cell.angle_beta   90.00
_cell.angle_gamma   90.00
#
_symmetry.space_group_name_H-M   'P 1'
#
loop_
_entity.id
_entity.type
_entity.pdbx_description
1 polymer ?
#
loop_
_entity_poly.entity_id
_entity_poly.type
_entity_poly.pdbx_seq_one_letter_code
_entity_poly.pdbx_strand_id
1 'polypeptide(L)'
;CALTFVGFSCKALCDEHKPLDARSWHVPYTIPVKELTLKGYLVTTDNPSYASTVVIILHGWFSEDVNGARAYLPYANRLASAGFTSITVSMRGWPDTGGIDDCGHKQSLDVVEAIEWIRNSSGLNVRNIGIIGFSQGGQVSLLTAAKSKQLDFTVAYFPVTDINAWQKSSNIRGITHDYIPGTCARAPGNELKSPINHVRSISTPVLFIHGDKDLRVPTEQSISMAEKMQQMNKPGELLIIEGADHGDFSAEQSQLAFDTAVDFIRRSIK
;
A
#
# COMPACT_ATOMS: atom_id res chain seq x y z
N CYS A 1 -2.75 -3.36 32.86
CA CYS A 1 -3.28 -2.04 32.43
C CYS A 1 -3.57 -2.13 30.94
N ALA A 2 -4.85 -2.22 30.57
CA ALA A 2 -5.28 -2.20 29.18
C ALA A 2 -4.99 -0.81 28.59
N LEU A 3 -4.05 -0.73 27.66
CA LEU A 3 -3.87 0.44 26.81
C LEU A 3 -5.06 0.51 25.86
N THR A 4 -5.99 1.39 26.15
CA THR A 4 -7.04 1.79 25.19
C THR A 4 -6.34 2.52 24.05
N PHE A 5 -6.01 1.80 22.99
CA PHE A 5 -5.69 2.40 21.70
C PHE A 5 -6.97 3.08 21.18
N VAL A 6 -6.94 4.40 21.12
CA VAL A 6 -7.96 5.15 20.38
C VAL A 6 -7.79 4.72 18.92
N GLY A 7 -8.70 3.85 18.49
CA GLY A 7 -8.77 3.40 17.10
C GLY A 7 -9.14 4.58 16.21
N PHE A 8 -8.16 5.25 15.63
CA PHE A 8 -8.39 6.15 14.53
C PHE A 8 -8.59 5.32 13.27
N SER A 9 -9.82 5.26 12.87
CA SER A 9 -10.32 4.56 11.69
C SER A 9 -9.73 5.18 10.43
N CYS A 10 -9.18 4.37 9.56
CA CYS A 10 -8.98 4.71 8.12
C CYS A 10 -10.35 4.77 7.41
N LYS A 11 -11.32 5.45 8.04
CA LYS A 11 -12.75 5.39 7.72
C LYS A 11 -13.07 6.17 6.45
N ALA A 12 -12.39 7.29 6.21
CA ALA A 12 -12.72 8.16 5.10
C ALA A 12 -12.31 7.61 3.72
N LEU A 13 -11.23 6.82 3.63
CA LEU A 13 -10.86 6.12 2.39
C LEU A 13 -11.72 4.89 2.13
N CYS A 14 -12.44 4.42 3.15
CA CYS A 14 -13.25 3.21 3.14
C CYS A 14 -14.76 3.47 3.30
N ASP A 15 -15.18 4.71 3.64
CA ASP A 15 -16.60 5.01 3.90
C ASP A 15 -17.43 5.19 2.63
N GLU A 16 -18.59 4.60 2.73
CA GLU A 16 -19.68 4.50 1.79
C GLU A 16 -20.20 5.87 1.33
N HIS A 17 -19.99 6.27 0.08
CA HIS A 17 -20.89 7.22 -0.55
C HIS A 17 -21.07 6.92 -2.04
N LYS A 18 -22.07 6.19 -2.33
CA LYS A 18 -22.96 5.89 -3.45
C LYS A 18 -23.11 4.40 -3.69
N PRO A 19 -24.29 3.91 -3.99
CA PRO A 19 -24.45 2.56 -4.52
C PRO A 19 -23.62 2.46 -5.81
N LEU A 20 -22.66 1.57 -5.81
CA LEU A 20 -21.83 1.25 -6.95
C LEU A 20 -22.73 0.56 -7.99
N ASP A 21 -23.04 1.26 -9.06
CA ASP A 21 -23.80 0.72 -10.21
C ASP A 21 -22.98 -0.27 -11.06
N ALA A 22 -21.72 -0.46 -10.76
CA ALA A 22 -20.91 -1.50 -11.36
C ALA A 22 -21.00 -2.76 -10.50
N ARG A 23 -21.43 -3.87 -11.08
CA ARG A 23 -21.44 -5.19 -10.44
C ARG A 23 -20.00 -5.66 -10.24
N SER A 24 -19.37 -5.21 -9.15
CA SER A 24 -18.09 -5.76 -8.72
C SER A 24 -18.35 -7.03 -7.88
N TRP A 25 -17.72 -8.13 -8.28
CA TRP A 25 -17.76 -9.38 -7.55
C TRP A 25 -16.45 -9.52 -6.78
N HIS A 26 -16.54 -9.72 -5.47
CA HIS A 26 -15.37 -10.07 -4.68
C HIS A 26 -15.49 -11.52 -4.20
N VAL A 27 -14.42 -12.27 -4.36
CA VAL A 27 -14.32 -13.64 -3.86
C VAL A 27 -13.09 -13.78 -2.99
N PRO A 28 -13.14 -14.61 -1.94
CA PRO A 28 -11.94 -14.95 -1.19
C PRO A 28 -10.85 -15.46 -2.12
N TYR A 29 -9.62 -14.97 -1.94
CA TYR A 29 -8.50 -15.31 -2.79
C TYR A 29 -7.27 -15.65 -1.97
N THR A 30 -6.50 -16.61 -2.42
CA THR A 30 -5.30 -17.06 -1.72
C THR A 30 -4.11 -17.08 -2.68
N ILE A 31 -2.98 -16.62 -2.22
CA ILE A 31 -1.73 -16.58 -2.97
C ILE A 31 -0.69 -17.37 -2.19
N PRO A 32 -0.26 -18.54 -2.69
CA PRO A 32 0.83 -19.28 -2.07
C PRO A 32 2.14 -18.53 -2.25
N VAL A 33 2.87 -18.35 -1.17
CA VAL A 33 4.23 -17.84 -1.16
C VAL A 33 5.09 -18.82 -0.36
N LYS A 34 6.42 -18.69 -0.45
CA LYS A 34 7.37 -19.70 0.05
C LYS A 34 7.14 -20.14 1.50
N GLU A 35 6.87 -19.20 2.40
CA GLU A 35 6.77 -19.49 3.83
C GLU A 35 5.32 -19.59 4.35
N LEU A 36 4.34 -19.06 3.59
CA LEU A 36 2.93 -18.99 4.03
C LEU A 36 1.97 -18.84 2.84
N THR A 37 0.69 -18.70 3.13
CA THR A 37 -0.32 -18.39 2.12
C THR A 37 -0.97 -17.06 2.47
N LEU A 38 -0.78 -16.05 1.60
CA LEU A 38 -1.45 -14.77 1.75
C LEU A 38 -2.94 -14.94 1.52
N LYS A 39 -3.74 -14.31 2.38
CA LYS A 39 -5.20 -14.28 2.27
C LYS A 39 -5.63 -12.91 1.76
N GLY A 40 -6.73 -12.89 1.00
CA GLY A 40 -7.26 -11.66 0.47
C GLY A 40 -8.54 -11.86 -0.31
N TYR A 41 -8.82 -10.88 -1.18
CA TYR A 41 -10.01 -10.92 -2.04
C TYR A 41 -9.61 -10.49 -3.46
N LEU A 42 -10.07 -11.26 -4.43
CA LEU A 42 -10.05 -10.88 -5.84
C LEU A 42 -11.32 -10.09 -6.14
N VAL A 43 -11.17 -8.92 -6.72
CA VAL A 43 -12.26 -8.06 -7.18
C VAL A 43 -12.10 -7.86 -8.67
N THR A 44 -13.07 -8.34 -9.44
CA THR A 44 -13.09 -8.24 -10.91
C THR A 44 -14.08 -7.20 -11.37
N THR A 45 -13.96 -6.80 -12.62
CA THR A 45 -14.83 -5.82 -13.27
C THR A 45 -15.43 -6.41 -14.55
N ASP A 46 -16.67 -6.03 -14.87
CA ASP A 46 -17.29 -6.31 -16.17
C ASP A 46 -16.84 -5.31 -17.25
N ASN A 47 -16.11 -4.24 -16.86
CA ASN A 47 -15.57 -3.28 -17.81
C ASN A 47 -14.25 -3.82 -18.41
N PRO A 48 -14.19 -4.12 -19.71
CA PRO A 48 -13.02 -4.74 -20.32
C PRO A 48 -11.82 -3.80 -20.50
N SER A 49 -11.97 -2.49 -20.29
CA SER A 49 -10.97 -1.48 -20.67
C SER A 49 -9.59 -1.73 -20.06
N TYR A 50 -9.54 -2.11 -18.78
CA TYR A 50 -8.30 -2.37 -18.05
C TYR A 50 -8.33 -3.69 -17.27
N ALA A 51 -9.21 -4.62 -17.62
CA ALA A 51 -9.40 -5.89 -16.89
C ALA A 51 -8.12 -6.75 -16.81
N SER A 52 -7.20 -6.60 -17.76
CA SER A 52 -5.87 -7.25 -17.75
C SER A 52 -4.80 -6.49 -16.95
N THR A 53 -5.16 -5.38 -16.32
CA THR A 53 -4.31 -4.68 -15.37
C THR A 53 -4.72 -5.09 -13.95
N VAL A 54 -3.82 -5.77 -13.26
CA VAL A 54 -4.02 -6.23 -11.87
C VAL A 54 -3.39 -5.25 -10.91
N VAL A 55 -4.16 -4.78 -9.93
CA VAL A 55 -3.73 -3.87 -8.86
C VAL A 55 -3.72 -4.64 -7.54
N ILE A 56 -2.55 -4.86 -6.97
CA ILE A 56 -2.40 -5.42 -5.62
C ILE A 56 -2.60 -4.27 -4.63
N ILE A 57 -3.48 -4.46 -3.64
CA ILE A 57 -3.75 -3.46 -2.60
C ILE A 57 -3.20 -3.96 -1.28
N LEU A 58 -2.28 -3.19 -0.68
CA LEU A 58 -1.65 -3.47 0.59
C LEU A 58 -2.15 -2.50 1.67
N HIS A 59 -2.67 -3.07 2.74
CA HIS A 59 -3.25 -2.34 3.86
C HIS A 59 -2.20 -1.64 4.74
N GLY A 60 -2.65 -0.65 5.54
CA GLY A 60 -1.86 -0.04 6.61
C GLY A 60 -1.77 -0.93 7.85
N TRP A 61 -1.07 -0.44 8.86
CA TRP A 61 -1.04 -1.07 10.18
C TRP A 61 -2.34 -0.77 10.95
N PHE A 62 -2.97 -1.83 11.45
CA PHE A 62 -4.19 -1.77 12.25
C PHE A 62 -4.01 -2.52 13.56
N SER A 63 -5.03 -2.49 14.44
CA SER A 63 -5.14 -3.40 15.55
C SER A 63 -5.27 -4.87 15.08
N GLU A 64 -4.79 -5.81 15.89
CA GLU A 64 -4.65 -7.24 15.52
C GLU A 64 -5.96 -7.96 15.16
N ASP A 65 -7.12 -7.36 15.45
CA ASP A 65 -8.46 -7.91 15.20
C ASP A 65 -9.06 -7.46 13.85
N VAL A 66 -8.37 -6.64 13.07
CA VAL A 66 -8.86 -6.14 11.78
C VAL A 66 -8.33 -7.01 10.64
N ASN A 67 -9.23 -7.54 9.81
CA ASN A 67 -8.85 -8.17 8.55
C ASN A 67 -8.36 -7.11 7.58
N GLY A 68 -7.04 -7.07 7.37
CA GLY A 68 -6.38 -6.04 6.57
C GLY A 68 -6.88 -6.00 5.13
N ALA A 69 -7.04 -7.16 4.48
CA ALA A 69 -7.52 -7.24 3.10
C ALA A 69 -8.98 -6.76 2.98
N ARG A 70 -9.84 -7.15 3.93
CA ARG A 70 -11.27 -6.83 3.90
C ARG A 70 -11.51 -5.32 4.05
N ALA A 71 -10.71 -4.65 4.86
CA ALA A 71 -10.83 -3.21 5.10
C ALA A 71 -10.68 -2.38 3.81
N TYR A 72 -9.99 -2.90 2.80
CA TYR A 72 -9.77 -2.21 1.52
C TYR A 72 -10.69 -2.66 0.38
N LEU A 73 -11.70 -3.48 0.63
CA LEU A 73 -12.72 -3.83 -0.37
C LEU A 73 -13.43 -2.61 -0.97
N PRO A 74 -13.81 -1.56 -0.20
CA PRO A 74 -14.39 -0.36 -0.79
C PRO A 74 -13.47 0.30 -1.82
N TYR A 75 -12.18 0.40 -1.54
CA TYR A 75 -11.21 0.94 -2.50
C TYR A 75 -11.05 0.03 -3.73
N ALA A 76 -10.99 -1.29 -3.54
CA ALA A 76 -10.95 -2.28 -4.63
C ALA A 76 -12.19 -2.19 -5.54
N ASN A 77 -13.37 -1.98 -4.97
CA ASN A 77 -14.61 -1.79 -5.73
C ASN A 77 -14.57 -0.51 -6.58
N ARG A 78 -14.00 0.58 -6.06
CA ARG A 78 -13.79 1.81 -6.86
C ARG A 78 -12.86 1.55 -8.05
N LEU A 79 -11.77 0.79 -7.85
CA LEU A 79 -10.89 0.38 -8.96
C LEU A 79 -11.61 -0.51 -9.98
N ALA A 80 -12.46 -1.43 -9.54
CA ALA A 80 -13.29 -2.23 -10.44
C ALA A 80 -14.24 -1.35 -11.27
N SER A 81 -14.85 -0.33 -10.67
CA SER A 81 -15.66 0.66 -11.39
C SER A 81 -14.82 1.48 -12.40
N ALA A 82 -13.54 1.70 -12.13
CA ALA A 82 -12.60 2.33 -13.06
C ALA A 82 -12.06 1.36 -14.14
N GLY A 83 -12.44 0.08 -14.10
CA GLY A 83 -12.12 -0.95 -15.08
C GLY A 83 -10.91 -1.83 -14.77
N PHE A 84 -10.38 -1.79 -13.55
CA PHE A 84 -9.22 -2.58 -13.14
C PHE A 84 -9.62 -3.84 -12.37
N THR A 85 -8.88 -4.93 -12.56
CA THR A 85 -8.90 -6.07 -11.65
C THR A 85 -8.02 -5.75 -10.44
N SER A 86 -8.48 -6.03 -9.23
CA SER A 86 -7.68 -5.79 -8.03
C SER A 86 -7.67 -6.99 -7.08
N ILE A 87 -6.60 -7.11 -6.30
CA ILE A 87 -6.43 -8.12 -5.27
C ILE A 87 -6.05 -7.39 -3.98
N THR A 88 -6.95 -7.40 -2.99
CA THR A 88 -6.60 -6.95 -1.64
C THR A 88 -5.85 -8.08 -0.93
N VAL A 89 -4.79 -7.74 -0.22
CA VAL A 89 -3.94 -8.75 0.45
C VAL A 89 -3.81 -8.42 1.92
N SER A 90 -4.06 -9.42 2.77
CA SER A 90 -3.70 -9.40 4.18
C SER A 90 -2.24 -9.81 4.30
N MET A 91 -1.39 -8.86 4.71
CA MET A 91 0.06 -9.08 4.77
C MET A 91 0.44 -10.04 5.92
N ARG A 92 1.64 -10.58 5.87
CA ARG A 92 2.27 -11.33 6.95
C ARG A 92 2.15 -10.57 8.28
N GLY A 93 1.79 -11.26 9.36
CA GLY A 93 1.57 -10.71 10.69
C GLY A 93 0.12 -10.36 11.00
N TRP A 94 -0.79 -10.47 10.01
CA TRP A 94 -2.21 -10.28 10.23
C TRP A 94 -2.95 -11.60 10.49
N PRO A 95 -4.06 -11.58 11.26
CA PRO A 95 -4.70 -12.78 11.80
C PRO A 95 -5.09 -13.84 10.77
N ASP A 96 -5.58 -13.40 9.60
CA ASP A 96 -6.07 -14.30 8.56
C ASP A 96 -4.95 -14.88 7.67
N THR A 97 -3.78 -14.23 7.62
CA THR A 97 -2.59 -14.72 6.91
C THR A 97 -1.62 -15.42 7.85
N GLY A 98 -1.50 -14.94 9.08
CA GLY A 98 -0.54 -15.47 10.05
C GLY A 98 0.90 -14.97 9.82
N GLY A 99 1.85 -15.63 10.46
CA GLY A 99 3.24 -15.17 10.48
C GLY A 99 3.47 -14.06 11.50
N ILE A 100 4.55 -13.29 11.33
CA ILE A 100 4.93 -12.20 12.24
C ILE A 100 5.17 -10.94 11.42
N ASP A 101 4.59 -9.82 11.84
CA ASP A 101 4.94 -8.50 11.30
C ASP A 101 6.41 -8.20 11.57
N ASP A 102 7.13 -7.89 10.53
CA ASP A 102 8.56 -7.59 10.60
C ASP A 102 8.89 -6.17 10.09
N CYS A 103 7.87 -5.32 10.02
CA CYS A 103 8.02 -3.93 9.57
C CYS A 103 8.53 -3.83 8.12
N GLY A 104 8.01 -4.68 7.23
CA GLY A 104 8.12 -4.52 5.79
C GLY A 104 9.14 -5.41 5.07
N HIS A 105 10.14 -6.00 5.75
CA HIS A 105 11.20 -6.74 5.04
C HIS A 105 10.67 -8.04 4.42
N LYS A 106 10.18 -8.98 5.23
CA LYS A 106 9.60 -10.24 4.73
C LYS A 106 8.27 -10.00 4.01
N GLN A 107 7.47 -9.05 4.50
CA GLN A 107 6.23 -8.65 3.84
C GLN A 107 6.48 -8.27 2.37
N SER A 108 7.54 -7.49 2.09
CA SER A 108 7.87 -7.15 0.70
C SER A 108 8.40 -8.33 -0.13
N LEU A 109 9.07 -9.32 0.48
CA LEU A 109 9.46 -10.56 -0.20
C LEU A 109 8.23 -11.42 -0.54
N ASP A 110 7.27 -11.53 0.38
CA ASP A 110 6.01 -12.22 0.11
C ASP A 110 5.27 -11.58 -1.09
N VAL A 111 5.27 -10.25 -1.17
CA VAL A 111 4.61 -9.54 -2.28
C VAL A 111 5.37 -9.73 -3.59
N VAL A 112 6.70 -9.83 -3.60
CA VAL A 112 7.47 -10.21 -4.79
C VAL A 112 7.06 -11.59 -5.29
N GLU A 113 6.99 -12.58 -4.40
CA GLU A 113 6.54 -13.94 -4.74
C GLU A 113 5.07 -13.96 -5.20
N ALA A 114 4.23 -13.13 -4.60
CA ALA A 114 2.83 -12.98 -5.01
C ALA A 114 2.71 -12.44 -6.45
N ILE A 115 3.52 -11.46 -6.83
CA ILE A 115 3.57 -10.92 -8.20
C ILE A 115 3.95 -12.03 -9.20
N GLU A 116 4.97 -12.82 -8.89
CA GLU A 116 5.40 -13.93 -9.73
C GLU A 116 4.29 -14.97 -9.89
N TRP A 117 3.64 -15.34 -8.80
CA TRP A 117 2.54 -16.31 -8.82
C TRP A 117 1.33 -15.77 -9.60
N ILE A 118 0.96 -14.50 -9.38
CA ILE A 118 -0.16 -13.86 -10.09
C ILE A 118 0.08 -13.87 -11.61
N ARG A 119 1.30 -13.54 -12.05
CA ARG A 119 1.64 -13.53 -13.47
C ARG A 119 1.64 -14.93 -14.10
N ASN A 120 2.12 -15.94 -13.39
CA ASN A 120 2.48 -17.23 -13.98
C ASN A 120 1.51 -18.37 -13.66
N SER A 121 0.76 -18.29 -12.55
CA SER A 121 0.04 -19.44 -11.99
C SER A 121 -1.39 -19.13 -11.55
N SER A 122 -1.82 -17.87 -11.53
CA SER A 122 -3.14 -17.48 -11.01
C SER A 122 -4.31 -17.82 -11.92
N GLY A 123 -4.06 -18.06 -13.21
CA GLY A 123 -5.08 -18.17 -14.24
C GLY A 123 -5.70 -16.84 -14.69
N LEU A 124 -5.26 -15.72 -14.12
CA LEU A 124 -5.67 -14.38 -14.54
C LEU A 124 -4.96 -13.97 -15.83
N ASN A 125 -5.67 -13.22 -16.69
CA ASN A 125 -5.03 -12.58 -17.83
C ASN A 125 -4.31 -11.30 -17.39
N VAL A 126 -3.01 -11.38 -17.09
CA VAL A 126 -2.21 -10.29 -16.54
C VAL A 126 -1.31 -9.69 -17.60
N ARG A 127 -1.70 -8.52 -18.14
CA ARG A 127 -0.84 -7.72 -19.03
C ARG A 127 0.02 -6.76 -18.20
N ASN A 128 -0.61 -6.00 -17.31
CA ASN A 128 0.07 -5.08 -16.41
C ASN A 128 -0.20 -5.45 -14.96
N ILE A 129 0.74 -5.18 -14.08
CA ILE A 129 0.58 -5.39 -12.63
C ILE A 129 1.25 -4.26 -11.86
N GLY A 130 0.56 -3.73 -10.87
CA GLY A 130 1.11 -2.71 -9.98
C GLY A 130 0.58 -2.85 -8.56
N ILE A 131 1.06 -1.98 -7.69
CA ILE A 131 0.72 -1.99 -6.28
C ILE A 131 0.18 -0.62 -5.88
N ILE A 132 -0.88 -0.63 -5.07
CA ILE A 132 -1.31 0.50 -4.25
C ILE A 132 -1.15 0.11 -2.79
N GLY A 133 -0.39 0.87 -2.03
CA GLY A 133 -0.16 0.60 -0.61
C GLY A 133 -0.44 1.80 0.26
N PHE A 134 -0.97 1.55 1.46
CA PHE A 134 -1.36 2.57 2.42
C PHE A 134 -0.50 2.48 3.68
N SER A 135 0.11 3.56 4.15
CA SER A 135 0.93 3.63 5.36
C SER A 135 2.04 2.56 5.34
N GLN A 136 2.01 1.56 6.22
CA GLN A 136 2.90 0.39 6.17
C GLN A 136 2.81 -0.34 4.84
N GLY A 137 1.62 -0.48 4.24
CA GLY A 137 1.46 -1.05 2.90
C GLY A 137 2.17 -0.20 1.83
N GLY A 138 2.23 1.12 1.99
CA GLY A 138 3.01 2.02 1.16
C GLY A 138 4.51 1.78 1.29
N GLN A 139 5.00 1.58 2.51
CA GLN A 139 6.39 1.15 2.76
C GLN A 139 6.70 -0.17 2.07
N VAL A 140 5.84 -1.19 2.26
CA VAL A 140 5.99 -2.52 1.64
C VAL A 140 5.96 -2.42 0.11
N SER A 141 5.08 -1.59 -0.48
CA SER A 141 5.02 -1.39 -1.94
C SER A 141 6.35 -0.85 -2.48
N LEU A 142 6.93 0.14 -1.82
CA LEU A 142 8.22 0.73 -2.23
C LEU A 142 9.38 -0.25 -2.08
N LEU A 143 9.41 -1.03 -1.00
CA LEU A 143 10.39 -2.11 -0.81
C LEU A 143 10.24 -3.20 -1.86
N THR A 144 9.01 -3.53 -2.25
CA THR A 144 8.72 -4.47 -3.33
C THR A 144 9.18 -3.92 -4.68
N ALA A 145 8.91 -2.64 -4.98
CA ALA A 145 9.36 -1.98 -6.20
C ALA A 145 10.90 -1.96 -6.32
N ALA A 146 11.61 -1.89 -5.20
CA ALA A 146 13.07 -1.99 -5.20
C ALA A 146 13.59 -3.42 -5.46
N LYS A 147 12.80 -4.46 -5.18
CA LYS A 147 13.18 -5.87 -5.32
C LYS A 147 12.65 -6.53 -6.61
N SER A 148 11.49 -6.10 -7.11
CA SER A 148 10.85 -6.66 -8.31
C SER A 148 11.06 -5.76 -9.52
N LYS A 149 11.30 -6.37 -10.68
CA LYS A 149 11.34 -5.71 -12.00
C LYS A 149 10.03 -5.95 -12.79
N GLN A 150 9.07 -6.63 -12.18
CA GLN A 150 7.84 -7.03 -12.84
C GLN A 150 6.68 -6.07 -12.61
N LEU A 151 6.89 -4.97 -11.87
CA LEU A 151 5.89 -3.94 -11.62
C LEU A 151 5.88 -2.90 -12.74
N ASP A 152 4.69 -2.53 -13.17
CA ASP A 152 4.45 -1.47 -14.15
C ASP A 152 4.23 -0.10 -13.47
N PHE A 153 3.72 -0.09 -12.22
CA PHE A 153 3.52 1.12 -11.42
C PHE A 153 3.47 0.82 -9.92
N THR A 154 3.67 1.85 -9.11
CA THR A 154 3.49 1.81 -7.66
C THR A 154 2.84 3.11 -7.18
N VAL A 155 1.76 3.02 -6.39
CA VAL A 155 1.13 4.15 -5.71
C VAL A 155 1.28 3.95 -4.21
N ALA A 156 1.86 4.92 -3.53
CA ALA A 156 2.13 4.87 -2.10
C ALA A 156 1.39 6.02 -1.39
N TYR A 157 0.35 5.68 -0.65
CA TYR A 157 -0.39 6.62 0.19
C TYR A 157 0.30 6.74 1.55
N PHE A 158 0.69 7.95 1.92
CA PHE A 158 1.32 8.31 3.21
C PHE A 158 2.29 7.25 3.75
N PRO A 159 3.29 6.83 2.90
CA PRO A 159 4.17 5.72 3.22
C PRO A 159 5.22 6.09 4.26
N VAL A 160 5.65 5.11 5.05
CA VAL A 160 6.93 5.19 5.78
C VAL A 160 8.06 4.92 4.78
N THR A 161 9.01 5.85 4.67
CA THR A 161 10.14 5.75 3.73
C THR A 161 11.50 5.70 4.40
N ASP A 162 11.63 6.30 5.58
CA ASP A 162 12.81 6.26 6.45
C ASP A 162 12.37 6.02 7.89
N ILE A 163 12.61 4.81 8.42
CA ILE A 163 12.21 4.41 9.76
C ILE A 163 12.92 5.23 10.84
N ASN A 164 14.19 5.57 10.63
CA ASN A 164 14.96 6.33 11.63
C ASN A 164 14.48 7.80 11.71
N ALA A 165 14.16 8.41 10.56
CA ALA A 165 13.54 9.73 10.52
C ALA A 165 12.13 9.69 11.12
N TRP A 166 11.33 8.66 10.78
CA TRP A 166 9.98 8.45 11.30
C TRP A 166 9.98 8.34 12.84
N GLN A 167 10.90 7.57 13.42
CA GLN A 167 11.04 7.43 14.88
C GLN A 167 11.28 8.78 15.59
N LYS A 168 11.99 9.70 14.92
CA LYS A 168 12.31 11.02 15.49
C LYS A 168 11.20 12.03 15.32
N SER A 169 10.36 11.91 14.30
CA SER A 169 9.42 12.93 13.87
C SER A 169 7.94 12.59 14.11
N SER A 170 7.58 11.31 14.29
CA SER A 170 6.20 10.93 14.62
C SER A 170 5.83 11.37 16.04
N ASN A 171 4.64 11.96 16.17
CA ASN A 171 4.10 12.38 17.47
C ASN A 171 3.32 11.27 18.19
N ILE A 172 3.26 10.07 17.63
CA ILE A 172 2.51 8.93 18.20
C ILE A 172 3.44 8.07 19.05
N ARG A 173 3.25 8.13 20.37
CA ARG A 173 4.09 7.40 21.33
C ARG A 173 4.14 5.89 21.08
N GLY A 174 2.99 5.25 20.77
CA GLY A 174 2.95 3.82 20.47
C GLY A 174 3.79 3.43 19.25
N ILE A 175 3.95 4.34 18.29
CA ILE A 175 4.85 4.15 17.15
C ILE A 175 6.31 4.28 17.57
N THR A 176 6.66 5.41 18.18
CA THR A 176 8.05 5.80 18.44
C THR A 176 8.71 5.01 19.57
N HIS A 177 7.95 4.56 20.56
CA HIS A 177 8.47 3.89 21.77
C HIS A 177 8.19 2.39 21.79
N ASP A 178 7.14 1.92 21.11
CA ASP A 178 6.72 0.52 21.17
C ASP A 178 6.92 -0.20 19.83
N TYR A 179 6.28 0.26 18.75
CA TYR A 179 6.31 -0.44 17.48
C TYR A 179 7.69 -0.40 16.79
N ILE A 180 8.29 0.78 16.63
CA ILE A 180 9.59 0.88 15.96
C ILE A 180 10.67 0.13 16.75
N PRO A 181 10.89 0.35 18.07
CA PRO A 181 11.89 -0.41 18.82
C PRO A 181 11.56 -1.90 18.93
N GLY A 182 10.30 -2.24 19.12
CA GLY A 182 9.84 -3.62 19.30
C GLY A 182 9.81 -4.46 18.05
N THR A 183 9.52 -3.87 16.89
CA THR A 183 9.26 -4.59 15.63
C THR A 183 10.24 -4.17 14.52
N CYS A 184 10.34 -2.88 14.23
CA CYS A 184 11.15 -2.42 13.11
C CYS A 184 12.65 -2.56 13.37
N ALA A 185 13.11 -2.30 14.59
CA ALA A 185 14.53 -2.37 14.96
C ALA A 185 15.09 -3.80 15.00
N ARG A 186 14.24 -4.83 15.01
CA ARG A 186 14.70 -6.23 14.93
C ARG A 186 15.41 -6.51 13.61
N ALA A 187 16.24 -7.55 13.59
CA ALA A 187 16.92 -7.96 12.38
C ALA A 187 15.93 -8.08 11.18
N PRO A 188 16.33 -7.66 9.98
CA PRO A 188 17.65 -7.20 9.55
C PRO A 188 17.99 -5.72 9.85
N GLY A 189 17.15 -5.01 10.61
CA GLY A 189 17.36 -3.62 11.02
C GLY A 189 16.67 -2.59 10.11
N ASN A 190 16.57 -1.35 10.61
CA ASN A 190 15.78 -0.26 10.01
C ASN A 190 16.26 0.11 8.59
N GLU A 191 17.55 0.02 8.32
CA GLU A 191 18.10 0.44 7.03
C GLU A 191 17.58 -0.40 5.86
N LEU A 192 17.49 -1.73 6.03
CA LEU A 192 16.95 -2.62 5.01
C LEU A 192 15.42 -2.53 4.87
N LYS A 193 14.75 -1.94 5.86
CA LYS A 193 13.31 -1.73 5.89
C LYS A 193 12.90 -0.30 5.49
N SER A 194 13.86 0.58 5.27
CA SER A 194 13.65 1.98 4.86
C SER A 194 13.76 2.12 3.33
N PRO A 195 12.64 2.29 2.60
CA PRO A 195 12.63 2.44 1.15
C PRO A 195 13.62 3.46 0.59
N ILE A 196 13.85 4.55 1.33
CA ILE A 196 14.74 5.63 0.91
C ILE A 196 16.18 5.14 0.65
N ASN A 197 16.62 4.05 1.29
CA ASN A 197 17.94 3.47 1.06
C ASN A 197 18.02 2.61 -0.22
N HIS A 198 16.88 2.32 -0.83
CA HIS A 198 16.76 1.43 -1.99
C HIS A 198 16.34 2.13 -3.28
N VAL A 199 16.28 3.46 -3.30
CA VAL A 199 15.85 4.27 -4.47
C VAL A 199 16.56 3.89 -5.75
N ARG A 200 17.87 3.61 -5.69
CA ARG A 200 18.67 3.19 -6.86
C ARG A 200 18.07 1.97 -7.56
N SER A 201 17.51 1.06 -6.81
CA SER A 201 16.94 -0.20 -7.31
C SER A 201 15.52 -0.06 -7.87
N ILE A 202 14.81 1.04 -7.55
CA ILE A 202 13.48 1.31 -8.07
C ILE A 202 13.58 1.73 -9.54
N SER A 203 12.88 1.03 -10.41
CA SER A 203 12.79 1.37 -11.84
C SER A 203 11.35 1.67 -12.29
N THR A 204 10.39 1.31 -11.49
CA THR A 204 8.95 1.50 -11.71
C THR A 204 8.58 2.95 -11.47
N PRO A 205 7.66 3.57 -12.24
CA PRO A 205 7.03 4.83 -11.88
C PRO A 205 6.36 4.74 -10.51
N VAL A 206 6.55 5.77 -9.69
CA VAL A 206 6.00 5.86 -8.33
C VAL A 206 5.19 7.14 -8.17
N LEU A 207 3.96 7.04 -7.67
CA LEU A 207 3.17 8.16 -7.19
C LEU A 207 3.10 8.12 -5.66
N PHE A 208 3.46 9.21 -5.02
CA PHE A 208 3.23 9.45 -3.60
C PHE A 208 2.00 10.33 -3.42
N ILE A 209 1.12 9.98 -2.47
CA ILE A 209 -0.03 10.78 -2.06
C ILE A 209 0.03 10.93 -0.54
N HIS A 210 0.04 12.17 -0.03
CA HIS A 210 0.25 12.42 1.39
C HIS A 210 -0.51 13.67 1.86
N GLY A 211 -1.11 13.62 3.04
CA GLY A 211 -1.70 14.79 3.69
C GLY A 211 -0.64 15.67 4.35
N ASP A 212 -0.80 17.00 4.29
CA ASP A 212 0.16 17.95 4.91
C ASP A 212 0.01 18.10 6.42
N LYS A 213 -1.03 17.50 7.01
CA LYS A 213 -1.29 17.49 8.46
C LYS A 213 -1.06 16.14 9.11
N ASP A 214 -0.42 15.21 8.38
CA ASP A 214 -0.15 13.87 8.89
C ASP A 214 0.85 13.90 10.06
N LEU A 215 0.33 13.66 11.28
CA LEU A 215 1.10 13.60 12.51
C LEU A 215 1.60 12.19 12.84
N ARG A 216 1.06 11.17 12.17
CA ARG A 216 1.45 9.77 12.39
C ARG A 216 2.68 9.40 11.57
N VAL A 217 2.63 9.69 10.29
CA VAL A 217 3.73 9.55 9.34
C VAL A 217 3.93 10.92 8.69
N PRO A 218 4.85 11.76 9.21
CA PRO A 218 5.02 13.12 8.70
C PRO A 218 5.26 13.17 7.19
N THR A 219 4.69 14.19 6.54
CA THR A 219 4.70 14.38 5.08
C THR A 219 6.11 14.40 4.49
N GLU A 220 7.12 14.77 5.30
CA GLU A 220 8.53 14.74 4.96
C GLU A 220 9.02 13.36 4.52
N GLN A 221 8.34 12.30 4.94
CA GLN A 221 8.64 10.94 4.49
C GLN A 221 8.46 10.81 2.97
N SER A 222 7.34 11.29 2.43
CA SER A 222 7.09 11.30 0.98
C SER A 222 7.92 12.34 0.25
N ILE A 223 8.07 13.54 0.80
CA ILE A 223 8.87 14.62 0.21
C ILE A 223 10.31 14.16 0.02
N SER A 224 10.98 13.72 1.09
CA SER A 224 12.38 13.28 1.03
C SER A 224 12.59 12.11 0.07
N MET A 225 11.62 11.18 -0.01
CA MET A 225 11.71 10.05 -0.94
C MET A 225 11.56 10.50 -2.40
N ALA A 226 10.60 11.38 -2.69
CA ALA A 226 10.37 11.92 -4.03
C ALA A 226 11.57 12.75 -4.50
N GLU A 227 12.13 13.61 -3.64
CA GLU A 227 13.36 14.38 -3.92
C GLU A 227 14.55 13.46 -4.23
N LYS A 228 14.74 12.41 -3.44
CA LYS A 228 15.81 11.44 -3.68
C LYS A 228 15.62 10.67 -4.98
N MET A 229 14.37 10.33 -5.33
CA MET A 229 14.06 9.73 -6.63
C MET A 229 14.42 10.71 -7.76
N GLN A 230 14.04 11.98 -7.66
CA GLN A 230 14.38 13.02 -8.63
C GLN A 230 15.90 13.18 -8.79
N GLN A 231 16.64 13.30 -7.69
CA GLN A 231 18.10 13.39 -7.69
C GLN A 231 18.79 12.20 -8.39
N MET A 232 18.14 11.03 -8.37
CA MET A 232 18.63 9.82 -9.02
C MET A 232 18.01 9.57 -10.42
N ASN A 233 17.31 10.56 -10.98
CA ASN A 233 16.59 10.46 -12.26
C ASN A 233 15.64 9.26 -12.31
N LYS A 234 14.92 8.99 -11.20
CA LYS A 234 13.90 7.96 -11.11
C LYS A 234 12.50 8.59 -11.30
N PRO A 235 11.57 7.91 -11.98
CA PRO A 235 10.23 8.43 -12.22
C PRO A 235 9.40 8.44 -10.91
N GLY A 236 9.29 9.59 -10.28
CA GLY A 236 8.52 9.82 -9.05
C GLY A 236 7.66 11.06 -9.17
N GLU A 237 6.38 10.95 -8.79
CA GLU A 237 5.41 12.04 -8.70
C GLU A 237 4.93 12.17 -7.26
N LEU A 238 4.60 13.38 -6.81
CA LEU A 238 4.11 13.65 -5.45
C LEU A 238 2.86 14.52 -5.50
N LEU A 239 1.79 14.05 -4.86
CA LEU A 239 0.58 14.81 -4.58
C LEU A 239 0.50 15.07 -3.07
N ILE A 240 0.50 16.34 -2.67
CA ILE A 240 0.21 16.76 -1.30
C ILE A 240 -1.27 17.15 -1.23
N ILE A 241 -1.99 16.57 -0.27
CA ILE A 241 -3.39 16.88 0.02
C ILE A 241 -3.44 17.89 1.17
N GLU A 242 -3.79 19.14 0.86
CA GLU A 242 -3.85 20.22 1.83
C GLU A 242 -4.92 19.95 2.91
N GLY A 243 -4.57 20.17 4.15
CA GLY A 243 -5.44 20.01 5.33
C GLY A 243 -5.73 18.57 5.74
N ALA A 244 -5.19 17.58 5.03
CA ALA A 244 -5.45 16.16 5.32
C ALA A 244 -4.47 15.57 6.34
N ASP A 245 -4.97 14.70 7.22
CA ASP A 245 -4.20 13.89 8.16
C ASP A 245 -3.93 12.49 7.59
N HIS A 246 -3.48 11.54 8.41
CA HIS A 246 -3.10 10.17 8.04
C HIS A 246 -4.31 9.32 7.60
N GLY A 247 -4.68 9.40 6.32
CA GLY A 247 -5.82 8.65 5.76
C GLY A 247 -7.19 9.16 6.21
N ASP A 248 -7.27 10.24 6.98
CA ASP A 248 -8.51 10.94 7.31
C ASP A 248 -8.73 12.07 6.30
N PHE A 249 -9.21 11.67 5.13
CA PHE A 249 -9.45 12.55 3.99
C PHE A 249 -10.94 12.89 3.89
N SER A 250 -11.28 14.14 3.58
CA SER A 250 -12.66 14.49 3.22
C SER A 250 -13.08 13.72 1.95
N ALA A 251 -14.37 13.74 1.63
CA ALA A 251 -14.89 13.11 0.42
C ALA A 251 -14.22 13.67 -0.84
N GLU A 252 -14.01 14.99 -0.91
CA GLU A 252 -13.37 15.69 -2.03
C GLU A 252 -11.88 15.33 -2.10
N GLN A 253 -11.19 15.30 -0.96
CA GLN A 253 -9.78 14.90 -0.87
C GLN A 253 -9.59 13.44 -1.28
N SER A 254 -10.48 12.55 -0.83
CA SER A 254 -10.49 11.13 -1.20
C SER A 254 -10.75 10.92 -2.68
N GLN A 255 -11.62 11.75 -3.29
CA GLN A 255 -11.90 11.69 -4.71
C GLN A 255 -10.68 12.17 -5.51
N LEU A 256 -10.10 13.32 -5.14
CA LEU A 256 -8.89 13.86 -5.77
C LEU A 256 -7.75 12.83 -5.73
N ALA A 257 -7.48 12.23 -4.57
CA ALA A 257 -6.45 11.24 -4.40
C ALA A 257 -6.67 10.00 -5.28
N PHE A 258 -7.92 9.53 -5.33
CA PHE A 258 -8.29 8.37 -6.15
C PHE A 258 -8.16 8.67 -7.65
N ASP A 259 -8.69 9.79 -8.12
CA ASP A 259 -8.63 10.17 -9.53
C ASP A 259 -7.18 10.35 -9.99
N THR A 260 -6.35 11.00 -9.16
CA THR A 260 -4.91 11.14 -9.44
C THR A 260 -4.22 9.77 -9.53
N ALA A 261 -4.55 8.83 -8.62
CA ALA A 261 -4.00 7.47 -8.67
C ALA A 261 -4.44 6.72 -9.94
N VAL A 262 -5.72 6.80 -10.31
CA VAL A 262 -6.25 6.17 -11.54
C VAL A 262 -5.59 6.75 -12.80
N ASP A 263 -5.45 8.05 -12.89
CA ASP A 263 -4.82 8.71 -14.03
C ASP A 263 -3.32 8.39 -14.11
N PHE A 264 -2.64 8.31 -12.97
CA PHE A 264 -1.26 7.85 -12.92
C PHE A 264 -1.12 6.40 -13.42
N ILE A 265 -1.99 5.49 -12.96
CA ILE A 265 -1.99 4.09 -13.43
C ILE A 265 -2.18 4.05 -14.95
N ARG A 266 -3.19 4.74 -15.50
CA ARG A 266 -3.47 4.79 -16.94
C ARG A 266 -2.28 5.26 -17.77
N ARG A 267 -1.53 6.25 -17.29
CA ARG A 267 -0.32 6.75 -17.96
C ARG A 267 0.88 5.81 -17.85
N SER A 268 0.91 4.95 -16.84
CA SER A 268 2.02 4.05 -16.54
C SER A 268 1.91 2.69 -17.23
N ILE A 269 0.73 2.31 -17.71
CA ILE A 269 0.48 1.01 -18.37
C ILE A 269 0.54 1.12 -19.90
N LYS A 270 0.85 -0.01 -20.55
CA LYS A 270 1.00 -0.12 -22.01
C LYS A 270 -0.18 -0.78 -22.69
#